data_a5abb5354a9f6a87e0b4c7c6d0af85bb
#
_entry.id   a5abb5354a9f6a87e0b4c7c6d0af85bb
#
_cell.length_a   1.000
_cell.length_b   1.000
_cell.length_c   1.000
_cell.angle_alpha   90.00
_cell.angle_beta   90.00
_cell.angle_gamma   90.00
#
_symmetry.space_group_name_H-M   'P 1'
#
loop_
_entity.id
_entity.type
_entity.pdbx_description
1 polymer ?
#
loop_
_entity_poly.entity_id
_entity_poly.type
_entity_poly.pdbx_seq_one_letter_code
_entity_poly.pdbx_strand_id
1 'polypeptide(L)'
;VKSTWQRLRALTAPDRWLVIEAALVLTVVWLGLTTLNYPTTRRVIERRATRFRGRIEGRATPARIAWAVVTVANRMPLRTSCLPRAIVGHVMLVRRGYLSDLRIGVLPRRAGDAQPLQSHAWMECEGTVLIGELDNLGEYAVLTACGELS
;
A
#
# COMPACT_ATOMS: atom_id res chain seq x y z
N VAL A 1 -6.75 -5.78 28.98
CA VAL A 1 -6.57 -5.51 27.51
C VAL A 1 -7.03 -4.09 27.24
N LYS A 2 -6.10 -3.15 26.97
CA LYS A 2 -6.45 -1.76 26.65
C LYS A 2 -7.23 -1.75 25.33
N SER A 3 -8.42 -1.15 25.33
CA SER A 3 -9.27 -1.08 24.14
C SER A 3 -8.53 -0.36 22.99
N THR A 4 -8.86 -0.69 21.77
CA THR A 4 -8.28 -0.07 20.56
C THR A 4 -8.35 1.46 20.60
N TRP A 5 -9.43 1.99 21.20
CA TRP A 5 -9.64 3.43 21.41
C TRP A 5 -8.64 4.07 22.38
N GLN A 6 -8.25 3.38 23.45
CA GLN A 6 -7.24 3.89 24.38
C GLN A 6 -5.84 3.95 23.75
N ARG A 7 -5.52 3.00 22.85
CA ARG A 7 -4.25 3.01 22.09
C ARG A 7 -4.23 4.13 21.04
N LEU A 8 -5.35 4.41 20.39
CA LEU A 8 -5.46 5.52 19.44
C LEU A 8 -5.35 6.90 20.14
N ARG A 9 -5.87 7.02 21.35
CA ARG A 9 -5.73 8.26 22.16
C ARG A 9 -4.32 8.51 22.64
N ALA A 10 -3.51 7.47 22.79
CA ALA A 10 -2.11 7.57 23.18
C ALA A 10 -1.17 7.99 22.03
N LEU A 11 -1.67 8.00 20.79
CA LEU A 11 -0.90 8.47 19.63
C LEU A 11 -0.76 9.99 19.64
N THR A 12 0.35 10.48 19.09
CA THR A 12 0.52 11.91 18.84
C THR A 12 -0.53 12.42 17.84
N ALA A 13 -0.84 13.71 17.86
CA ALA A 13 -1.81 14.29 16.92
C ALA A 13 -1.48 14.00 15.44
N PRO A 14 -0.21 14.13 14.97
CA PRO A 14 0.13 13.78 13.59
C PRO A 14 -0.05 12.29 13.27
N ASP A 15 0.23 11.39 14.21
CA ASP A 15 0.04 9.95 14.01
C ASP A 15 -1.44 9.57 13.91
N ARG A 16 -2.30 10.22 14.68
CA ARG A 16 -3.76 10.03 14.57
C ARG A 16 -4.27 10.42 13.19
N TRP A 17 -3.80 11.54 12.66
CA TRP A 17 -4.16 11.97 11.31
C TRP A 17 -3.69 10.98 10.24
N LEU A 18 -2.47 10.45 10.36
CA LEU A 18 -1.97 9.42 9.44
C LEU A 18 -2.83 8.15 9.47
N VAL A 19 -3.23 7.70 10.66
CA VAL A 19 -4.07 6.52 10.83
C VAL A 19 -5.46 6.76 10.24
N ILE A 20 -6.06 7.93 10.48
CA ILE A 20 -7.36 8.29 9.90
C ILE A 20 -7.28 8.36 8.37
N GLU A 21 -6.27 9.03 7.83
CA GLU A 21 -6.05 9.11 6.39
C GLU A 21 -5.85 7.72 5.78
N ALA A 22 -5.01 6.87 6.39
CA ALA A 22 -4.79 5.50 5.94
C ALA A 22 -6.10 4.69 5.94
N ALA A 23 -6.96 4.85 6.96
CA ALA A 23 -8.24 4.18 7.03
C ALA A 23 -9.20 4.62 5.91
N LEU A 24 -9.29 5.92 5.65
CA LEU A 24 -10.11 6.47 4.59
C LEU A 24 -9.63 6.02 3.21
N VAL A 25 -8.32 6.14 2.93
CA VAL A 25 -7.75 5.73 1.65
C VAL A 25 -7.89 4.23 1.45
N LEU A 26 -7.68 3.42 2.50
CA LEU A 26 -7.85 1.96 2.44
C LEU A 26 -9.30 1.57 2.13
N THR A 27 -10.27 2.24 2.74
CA THR A 27 -11.70 2.01 2.46
C THR A 27 -12.04 2.32 1.01
N VAL A 28 -11.56 3.46 0.48
CA VAL A 28 -11.79 3.86 -0.91
C VAL A 28 -11.13 2.88 -1.89
N VAL A 29 -9.89 2.48 -1.63
CA VAL A 29 -9.16 1.51 -2.45
C VAL A 29 -9.86 0.15 -2.41
N TRP A 30 -10.27 -0.32 -1.25
CA TRP A 30 -10.98 -1.59 -1.09
C TRP A 30 -12.30 -1.59 -1.85
N LEU A 31 -13.12 -0.52 -1.71
CA LEU A 31 -14.35 -0.34 -2.47
C LEU A 31 -14.08 -0.32 -3.98
N GLY A 32 -13.06 0.40 -4.42
CA GLY A 32 -12.68 0.45 -5.82
C GLY A 32 -12.31 -0.93 -6.38
N LEU A 33 -11.54 -1.72 -5.62
CA LEU A 33 -11.12 -3.07 -6.04
C LEU A 33 -12.25 -4.10 -5.98
N THR A 34 -13.27 -3.89 -5.15
CA THR A 34 -14.44 -4.79 -5.06
C THR A 34 -15.55 -4.45 -6.06
N THR A 35 -15.69 -3.18 -6.45
CA THR A 35 -16.75 -2.71 -7.35
C THR A 35 -16.29 -2.50 -8.78
N LEU A 36 -15.02 -2.18 -8.98
CA LEU A 36 -14.40 -1.95 -10.28
C LEU A 36 -13.34 -3.02 -10.54
N ASN A 37 -13.04 -3.28 -11.83
CA ASN A 37 -11.91 -4.13 -12.16
C ASN A 37 -10.57 -3.43 -11.84
N TYR A 38 -9.53 -4.23 -11.58
CA TYR A 38 -8.20 -3.74 -11.22
C TYR A 38 -7.64 -2.68 -12.18
N PRO A 39 -7.69 -2.84 -13.53
CA PRO A 39 -7.15 -1.83 -14.45
C PRO A 39 -7.82 -0.46 -14.32
N THR A 40 -9.13 -0.42 -14.07
CA THR A 40 -9.87 0.84 -13.89
C THR A 40 -9.51 1.51 -12.57
N THR A 41 -9.50 0.73 -11.48
CA THR A 41 -9.11 1.22 -10.15
C THR A 41 -7.69 1.77 -10.18
N ARG A 42 -6.74 1.06 -10.80
CA ARG A 42 -5.36 1.49 -10.99
C ARG A 42 -5.27 2.84 -11.72
N ARG A 43 -5.93 2.98 -12.87
CA ARG A 43 -5.92 4.25 -13.65
C ARG A 43 -6.45 5.44 -12.85
N VAL A 44 -7.54 5.24 -12.11
CA VAL A 44 -8.13 6.29 -11.28
C VAL A 44 -7.17 6.69 -10.15
N ILE A 45 -6.57 5.73 -9.50
CA ILE A 45 -5.61 5.94 -8.40
C ILE A 45 -4.37 6.67 -8.91
N GLU A 46 -3.76 6.22 -10.01
CA GLU A 46 -2.58 6.84 -10.61
C GLU A 46 -2.85 8.29 -11.03
N ARG A 47 -3.97 8.54 -11.74
CA ARG A 47 -4.35 9.91 -12.14
C ARG A 47 -4.56 10.83 -10.93
N ARG A 48 -5.15 10.33 -9.86
CA ARG A 48 -5.35 11.12 -8.65
C ARG A 48 -4.05 11.29 -7.85
N ALA A 49 -3.24 10.26 -7.73
CA ALA A 49 -1.95 10.35 -7.04
C ALA A 49 -1.04 11.38 -7.71
N THR A 50 -0.91 11.32 -9.05
CA THR A 50 -0.10 12.28 -9.82
C THR A 50 -0.66 13.70 -9.77
N ARG A 51 -1.99 13.87 -9.88
CA ARG A 51 -2.63 15.19 -9.80
C ARG A 51 -2.44 15.89 -8.46
N PHE A 52 -2.29 15.12 -7.38
CA PHE A 52 -2.14 15.63 -6.01
C PHE A 52 -0.72 15.43 -5.47
N ARG A 53 0.25 15.15 -6.35
CA ARG A 53 1.66 14.95 -5.96
C ARG A 53 2.21 16.17 -5.23
N GLY A 54 2.82 15.94 -4.05
CA GLY A 54 3.43 16.99 -3.25
C GLY A 54 2.47 18.02 -2.63
N ARG A 55 1.15 17.78 -2.69
CA ARG A 55 0.17 18.73 -2.13
C ARG A 55 -0.01 18.64 -0.62
N ILE A 56 0.42 17.55 -0.01
CA ILE A 56 0.35 17.37 1.44
C ILE A 56 1.75 17.68 1.98
N GLU A 57 1.94 18.89 2.43
CA GLU A 57 3.11 19.24 3.23
C GLU A 57 2.95 18.63 4.62
N GLY A 58 3.62 17.53 4.85
CA GLY A 58 3.61 16.86 6.14
C GLY A 58 4.94 16.18 6.39
N ARG A 59 5.49 16.37 7.57
CA ARG A 59 6.78 15.80 8.02
C ARG A 59 6.71 14.30 8.33
N ALA A 60 5.69 13.59 7.85
CA ALA A 60 5.60 12.16 8.06
C ALA A 60 6.63 11.45 7.18
N THR A 61 7.55 10.73 7.80
CA THR A 61 8.54 9.92 7.09
C THR A 61 7.88 8.73 6.37
N PRO A 62 8.49 8.20 5.31
CA PRO A 62 7.98 7.02 4.61
C PRO A 62 7.70 5.83 5.55
N ALA A 63 8.58 5.60 6.52
CA ALA A 63 8.41 4.55 7.52
C ALA A 63 7.17 4.77 8.41
N ARG A 64 6.86 6.02 8.79
CA ARG A 64 5.65 6.36 9.57
C ARG A 64 4.38 6.15 8.76
N ILE A 65 4.41 6.47 7.48
CA ILE A 65 3.29 6.23 6.56
C ILE A 65 3.05 4.73 6.42
N ALA A 66 4.09 3.94 6.15
CA ALA A 66 4.00 2.49 6.07
C ALA A 66 3.45 1.88 7.37
N TRP A 67 3.94 2.33 8.52
CA TRP A 67 3.43 1.92 9.83
C TRP A 67 1.93 2.20 9.99
N ALA A 68 1.46 3.38 9.60
CA ALA A 68 0.05 3.75 9.69
C ALA A 68 -0.82 2.83 8.82
N VAL A 69 -0.41 2.58 7.58
CA VAL A 69 -1.11 1.70 6.64
C VAL A 69 -1.21 0.27 7.18
N VAL A 70 -0.08 -0.30 7.62
CA VAL A 70 -0.05 -1.67 8.18
C VAL A 70 -0.88 -1.76 9.46
N THR A 71 -0.79 -0.73 10.33
CA THR A 71 -1.57 -0.65 11.56
C THR A 71 -3.06 -0.68 11.30
N VAL A 72 -3.53 0.09 10.33
CA VAL A 72 -4.95 0.14 9.93
C VAL A 72 -5.37 -1.18 9.29
N ALA A 73 -4.60 -1.66 8.31
CA ALA A 73 -4.92 -2.88 7.59
C ALA A 73 -5.06 -4.11 8.50
N ASN A 74 -4.25 -4.17 9.56
CA ASN A 74 -4.31 -5.27 10.53
C ASN A 74 -5.48 -5.15 11.53
N ARG A 75 -6.14 -3.99 11.62
CA ARG A 75 -7.24 -3.74 12.58
C ARG A 75 -8.60 -3.62 11.93
N MET A 76 -8.64 -3.30 10.65
CA MET A 76 -9.91 -3.24 9.92
C MET A 76 -10.47 -4.66 9.71
N PRO A 77 -11.79 -4.85 9.85
CA PRO A 77 -12.44 -6.14 9.62
C PRO A 77 -12.49 -6.52 8.13
N LEU A 78 -11.89 -5.71 7.27
CA LEU A 78 -11.79 -5.96 5.85
C LEU A 78 -10.67 -6.98 5.58
N ARG A 79 -10.93 -7.98 4.75
CA ARG A 79 -9.89 -8.88 4.25
C ARG A 79 -9.00 -8.10 3.28
N THR A 80 -8.02 -7.39 3.84
CA THR A 80 -7.05 -6.63 3.06
C THR A 80 -5.90 -7.55 2.66
N SER A 81 -5.87 -7.95 1.38
CA SER A 81 -4.73 -8.62 0.77
C SER A 81 -3.51 -7.68 0.64
N CYS A 82 -2.40 -8.19 0.14
CA CYS A 82 -1.19 -7.40 -0.09
C CYS A 82 -1.43 -6.18 -1.02
N LEU A 83 -2.25 -6.34 -2.06
CA LEU A 83 -2.49 -5.32 -3.07
C LEU A 83 -3.12 -4.02 -2.52
N PRO A 84 -4.25 -4.01 -1.81
CA PRO A 84 -4.78 -2.79 -1.21
C PRO A 84 -3.79 -2.07 -0.31
N ARG A 85 -3.02 -2.80 0.49
CA ARG A 85 -2.01 -2.22 1.40
C ARG A 85 -0.90 -1.51 0.63
N ALA A 86 -0.36 -2.16 -0.40
CA ALA A 86 0.69 -1.59 -1.24
C ALA A 86 0.19 -0.34 -2.00
N ILE A 87 -1.04 -0.38 -2.56
CA ILE A 87 -1.67 0.76 -3.22
C ILE A 87 -1.83 1.94 -2.26
N VAL A 88 -2.35 1.72 -1.06
CA VAL A 88 -2.57 2.79 -0.08
C VAL A 88 -1.26 3.45 0.31
N GLY A 89 -0.23 2.65 0.58
CA GLY A 89 1.11 3.16 0.88
C GLY A 89 1.67 4.02 -0.26
N HIS A 90 1.58 3.52 -1.49
CA HIS A 90 1.99 4.25 -2.69
C HIS A 90 1.27 5.60 -2.82
N VAL A 91 -0.05 5.62 -2.74
CA VAL A 91 -0.86 6.85 -2.82
C VAL A 91 -0.47 7.86 -1.75
N MET A 92 -0.33 7.42 -0.50
CA MET A 92 0.00 8.30 0.62
C MET A 92 1.41 8.90 0.50
N LEU A 93 2.37 8.14 -0.05
CA LEU A 93 3.74 8.59 -0.31
C LEU A 93 3.79 9.60 -1.46
N VAL A 94 3.20 9.26 -2.62
CA VAL A 94 3.20 10.13 -3.81
C VAL A 94 2.52 11.47 -3.51
N ARG A 95 1.42 11.48 -2.75
CA ARG A 95 0.75 12.73 -2.34
C ARG A 95 1.63 13.64 -1.49
N ARG A 96 2.65 13.08 -0.83
CA ARG A 96 3.67 13.81 -0.04
C ARG A 96 4.96 14.10 -0.81
N GLY A 97 5.00 13.75 -2.11
CA GLY A 97 6.13 14.02 -2.97
C GLY A 97 7.25 12.99 -2.94
N TYR A 98 7.08 11.89 -2.20
CA TYR A 98 8.05 10.81 -2.20
C TYR A 98 8.03 10.02 -3.50
N LEU A 99 9.18 9.53 -3.93
CA LEU A 99 9.30 8.56 -5.02
C LEU A 99 8.90 7.19 -4.48
N SER A 100 7.86 6.62 -5.04
CA SER A 100 7.31 5.34 -4.61
C SER A 100 6.92 4.49 -5.80
N ASP A 101 7.29 3.22 -5.75
CA ASP A 101 6.98 2.21 -6.77
C ASP A 101 6.05 1.15 -6.20
N LEU A 102 4.93 0.95 -6.87
CA LEU A 102 4.04 -0.19 -6.62
C LEU A 102 4.45 -1.33 -7.53
N ARG A 103 4.85 -2.45 -6.96
CA ARG A 103 5.25 -3.64 -7.69
C ARG A 103 4.28 -4.78 -7.47
N ILE A 104 4.03 -5.53 -8.54
CA ILE A 104 3.25 -6.76 -8.51
C ILE A 104 4.10 -7.83 -9.17
N GLY A 105 4.28 -8.94 -8.50
CA GLY A 105 5.06 -10.06 -8.99
C GLY A 105 4.34 -11.39 -8.82
N VAL A 106 4.82 -12.38 -9.53
CA VAL A 106 4.38 -13.77 -9.42
C VAL A 106 5.58 -14.66 -9.14
N LEU A 107 5.37 -15.65 -8.30
CA LEU A 107 6.37 -16.67 -8.06
C LEU A 107 6.35 -17.66 -9.24
N PRO A 108 7.46 -17.81 -9.99
CA PRO A 108 7.52 -18.72 -11.11
C PRO A 108 7.22 -20.16 -10.66
N ARG A 109 6.39 -20.86 -11.42
CA ARG A 109 6.12 -22.28 -11.18
C ARG A 109 7.32 -23.11 -11.58
N ARG A 110 7.68 -24.08 -10.73
CA ARG A 110 8.56 -25.17 -11.13
C ARG A 110 7.76 -26.27 -11.84
N ALA A 111 8.38 -26.95 -12.79
CA ALA A 111 7.76 -28.06 -13.48
C ALA A 111 7.37 -29.14 -12.45
N GLY A 112 6.07 -29.48 -12.40
CA GLY A 112 5.53 -30.45 -11.43
C GLY A 112 4.84 -29.85 -10.19
N ASP A 113 4.89 -28.52 -10.00
CA ASP A 113 4.17 -27.88 -8.90
C ASP A 113 2.65 -27.91 -9.12
N ALA A 114 1.94 -28.62 -8.24
CA ALA A 114 0.47 -28.63 -8.20
C ALA A 114 -0.13 -27.41 -7.50
N GLN A 115 0.72 -26.53 -6.94
CA GLN A 115 0.28 -25.34 -6.19
C GLN A 115 -0.26 -24.25 -7.11
N PRO A 116 -1.29 -23.49 -6.67
CA PRO A 116 -1.79 -22.35 -7.44
C PRO A 116 -0.69 -21.28 -7.58
N LEU A 117 -0.77 -20.51 -8.68
CA LEU A 117 0.14 -19.38 -8.93
C LEU A 117 0.08 -18.38 -7.75
N GLN A 118 1.21 -18.18 -7.10
CA GLN A 118 1.31 -17.21 -6.03
C GLN A 118 1.65 -15.84 -6.61
N SER A 119 0.80 -14.86 -6.33
CA SER A 119 1.04 -13.46 -6.67
C SER A 119 1.20 -12.63 -5.40
N HIS A 120 2.06 -11.64 -5.45
CA HIS A 120 2.29 -10.72 -4.34
C HIS A 120 2.40 -9.29 -4.85
N ALA A 121 1.99 -8.33 -4.00
CA ALA A 121 2.12 -6.91 -4.27
C ALA A 121 2.86 -6.25 -3.10
N TRP A 122 3.83 -5.40 -3.44
CA TRP A 122 4.62 -4.66 -2.46
C TRP A 122 4.84 -3.23 -2.92
N MET A 123 5.27 -2.40 -2.01
CA MET A 123 5.55 -0.99 -2.24
C MET A 123 6.97 -0.66 -1.80
N GLU A 124 7.72 -0.07 -2.70
CA GLU A 124 9.06 0.45 -2.48
C GLU A 124 9.03 1.98 -2.40
N CYS A 125 9.93 2.54 -1.60
CA CYS A 125 10.20 3.96 -1.55
C CYS A 125 11.71 4.15 -1.61
N GLU A 126 12.19 4.86 -2.62
CA GLU A 126 13.63 5.09 -2.84
C GLU A 126 14.46 3.79 -2.81
N GLY A 127 13.92 2.73 -3.42
CA GLY A 127 14.56 1.42 -3.52
C GLY A 127 14.46 0.54 -2.26
N THR A 128 13.76 0.99 -1.22
CA THR A 128 13.54 0.22 0.00
C THR A 128 12.10 -0.28 0.06
N VAL A 129 11.90 -1.59 0.29
CA VAL A 129 10.57 -2.16 0.50
C VAL A 129 10.06 -1.71 1.87
N LEU A 130 8.89 -1.07 1.90
CA LEU A 130 8.26 -0.58 3.12
C LEU A 130 6.97 -1.31 3.47
N ILE A 131 6.28 -1.86 2.48
CA ILE A 131 5.04 -2.63 2.67
C ILE A 131 5.09 -3.86 1.78
N GLY A 132 4.78 -5.02 2.34
CA GLY A 132 4.74 -6.28 1.61
C GLY A 132 6.10 -6.98 1.51
N GLU A 133 7.00 -6.73 2.46
CA GLU A 133 8.28 -7.44 2.54
C GLU A 133 8.07 -8.93 2.81
N LEU A 134 8.80 -9.77 2.09
CA LEU A 134 8.86 -11.22 2.25
C LEU A 134 10.32 -11.67 2.16
N ASP A 135 10.68 -12.71 2.91
CA ASP A 135 12.03 -13.27 2.91
C ASP A 135 12.47 -13.76 1.52
N ASN A 136 11.51 -14.21 0.71
CA ASN A 136 11.74 -14.70 -0.66
C ASN A 136 11.28 -13.73 -1.76
N LEU A 137 11.18 -12.44 -1.47
CA LEU A 137 10.69 -11.44 -2.43
C LEU A 137 11.50 -11.40 -3.72
N GLY A 138 12.81 -11.69 -3.65
CA GLY A 138 13.69 -11.78 -4.81
C GLY A 138 13.40 -12.91 -5.79
N GLU A 139 12.58 -13.90 -5.40
CA GLU A 139 12.16 -15.00 -6.27
C GLU A 139 10.94 -14.63 -7.13
N TYR A 140 10.27 -13.51 -6.83
CA TYR A 140 9.10 -13.06 -7.58
C TYR A 140 9.50 -12.38 -8.88
N ALA A 141 8.98 -12.86 -10.00
CA ALA A 141 9.08 -12.20 -11.28
C ALA A 141 8.14 -10.98 -11.31
N VAL A 142 8.70 -9.78 -11.42
CA VAL A 142 7.91 -8.53 -11.44
C VAL A 142 7.14 -8.43 -12.74
N LEU A 143 5.83 -8.33 -12.67
CA LEU A 143 4.93 -8.17 -13.83
C LEU A 143 4.69 -6.71 -14.18
N THR A 144 4.71 -5.83 -13.18
CA THR A 144 4.41 -4.41 -13.38
C THR A 144 5.16 -3.58 -12.34
N ALA A 145 5.97 -2.63 -12.80
CA ALA A 145 6.44 -1.52 -12.01
C ALA A 145 5.55 -0.31 -12.33
N CYS A 146 4.86 0.24 -11.32
CA CYS A 146 4.19 1.53 -11.44
C CYS A 146 5.18 2.62 -11.07
N GLY A 147 5.80 3.24 -12.06
CA GLY A 147 6.80 4.29 -11.85
C GLY A 147 7.53 4.65 -13.13
N GLU A 148 7.56 3.77 -14.12
CA GLU A 148 8.16 4.04 -15.42
C GLU A 148 7.09 4.54 -16.41
N LEU A 149 6.74 5.82 -16.25
CA LEU A 149 6.26 6.63 -17.36
C LEU A 149 7.20 7.81 -17.47
N SER A 150 8.23 7.63 -18.27
CA SER A 150 8.99 8.71 -18.90
C SER A 150 8.07 9.65 -19.65
#